data_1789474762a0ac35a276afa33b56b672
#
_entry.id   1789474762a0ac35a276afa33b56b672
#
_cell.length_a   1.000
_cell.length_b   1.000
_cell.length_c   1.000
_cell.angle_alpha   90.00
_cell.angle_beta   90.00
_cell.angle_gamma   90.00
#
_symmetry.space_group_name_H-M   'P 1'
#
loop_
_entity.id
_entity.type
_entity.pdbx_description
1 polymer ?
#
loop_
_entity_poly.entity_id
_entity_poly.type
_entity_poly.pdbx_seq_one_letter_code
_entity_poly.pdbx_strand_id
1 'polypeptide(L)'
;MPYAIPIPTTKGSHTAPFHHTKMPHTISKEEHPNRPTLLPEWGRVKCVQLTWPHEKTDWAYILEEVTTCYLQLAYAIALRTKLLIVTPTPEELEALLKKKFPQHVLENVTLFKCPTNDTWARDHGPITCLSHEGKLQLLDFRFNGWGGKFEATLDNKITEALYHANILSGEYINHLDFELEGGSIESDGEGTLLTTSECLLNPNRNPELSKEEIEMRLKEWFGLERILWLDHGYLAGDDTDSHIDTIARLCPNNTIAYVQCTDINDEHYEALKKMEEQLQTFKTIEGTPYNLIPLPMAAPAYDEDGKRLPATYANYLVINDAVLYPTYATSELDQKAQEQLAKAFPGYELIGIDCTALISQHGSLHCATMQLY
;
A
#
# COMPACT_ATOMS: atom_id res chain seq x y z
N MET A 1 10.74 33.61 4.77
CA MET A 1 9.37 33.53 5.31
C MET A 1 9.07 32.04 5.43
N PRO A 2 8.58 31.50 6.54
CA PRO A 2 8.32 30.09 6.66
C PRO A 2 7.17 29.73 5.72
N TYR A 3 7.40 28.82 4.77
CA TYR A 3 6.37 28.21 3.95
C TYR A 3 5.40 27.48 4.89
N ALA A 4 4.15 27.97 4.93
CA ALA A 4 3.06 27.24 5.57
C ALA A 4 2.78 26.00 4.69
N ILE A 5 2.84 24.81 5.30
CA ILE A 5 2.34 23.60 4.67
C ILE A 5 0.87 23.87 4.34
N PRO A 6 0.40 23.72 3.10
CA PRO A 6 -1.01 23.84 2.80
C PRO A 6 -1.76 22.71 3.52
N ILE A 7 -2.39 23.05 4.65
CA ILE A 7 -3.32 22.18 5.34
C ILE A 7 -4.57 22.13 4.44
N PRO A 8 -5.07 20.96 4.05
CA PRO A 8 -6.33 20.87 3.34
C PRO A 8 -7.41 21.58 4.18
N THR A 9 -7.93 22.69 3.68
CA THR A 9 -9.01 23.41 4.35
C THR A 9 -10.30 22.63 4.16
N THR A 10 -10.75 21.97 5.22
CA THR A 10 -12.12 21.45 5.31
C THR A 10 -13.08 22.64 5.32
N LYS A 11 -13.68 22.94 4.17
CA LYS A 11 -14.81 23.86 4.08
C LYS A 11 -16.09 23.10 4.46
N GLY A 12 -16.70 23.51 5.55
CA GLY A 12 -18.11 23.37 5.78
C GLY A 12 -18.55 22.20 6.66
N SER A 13 -18.66 22.49 7.96
CA SER A 13 -19.49 21.72 8.88
C SER A 13 -20.97 21.82 8.47
N HIS A 14 -21.50 20.82 7.80
CA HIS A 14 -22.90 20.49 7.88
C HIS A 14 -23.04 19.17 8.63
N THR A 15 -23.46 19.28 9.89
CA THR A 15 -23.92 18.16 10.70
C THR A 15 -25.22 17.63 10.11
N ALA A 16 -25.10 16.69 9.16
CA ALA A 16 -26.20 15.78 8.83
C ALA A 16 -26.15 14.62 9.84
N PRO A 17 -27.31 14.10 10.31
CA PRO A 17 -27.31 12.99 11.25
C PRO A 17 -26.67 11.77 10.58
N PHE A 18 -25.65 11.20 11.26
CA PHE A 18 -25.04 9.94 10.87
C PHE A 18 -26.13 8.87 10.85
N HIS A 19 -26.60 8.52 9.66
CA HIS A 19 -27.23 7.24 9.46
C HIS A 19 -26.12 6.19 9.64
N HIS A 20 -26.26 5.35 10.67
CA HIS A 20 -25.52 4.11 10.82
C HIS A 20 -25.78 3.24 9.59
N THR A 21 -25.05 3.46 8.51
CA THR A 21 -24.83 2.44 7.50
C THR A 21 -24.10 1.31 8.22
N LYS A 22 -24.66 0.11 8.13
CA LYS A 22 -24.05 -1.10 8.67
C LYS A 22 -22.56 -1.10 8.32
N MET A 23 -21.70 -1.20 9.36
CA MET A 23 -20.28 -1.48 9.19
C MET A 23 -20.10 -2.58 8.15
N PRO A 24 -19.14 -2.46 7.21
CA PRO A 24 -18.86 -3.55 6.29
C PRO A 24 -18.50 -4.77 7.14
N HIS A 25 -19.16 -5.85 6.82
CA HIS A 25 -19.09 -7.21 7.32
C HIS A 25 -18.02 -7.48 8.39
N THR A 26 -18.49 -7.69 9.62
CA THR A 26 -17.77 -8.56 10.56
C THR A 26 -17.59 -9.87 9.80
N ILE A 27 -16.33 -10.22 9.44
CA ILE A 27 -16.00 -11.49 8.81
C ILE A 27 -16.70 -12.57 9.61
N SER A 28 -17.69 -13.22 9.02
CA SER A 28 -18.45 -14.25 9.74
C SER A 28 -17.57 -15.48 9.82
N LYS A 29 -17.08 -15.80 11.02
CA LYS A 29 -16.29 -17.00 11.33
C LYS A 29 -17.02 -18.33 11.04
N GLU A 30 -18.24 -18.28 10.53
CA GLU A 30 -19.09 -19.47 10.39
C GLU A 30 -18.75 -20.33 9.17
N GLU A 31 -18.01 -19.79 8.17
CA GLU A 31 -17.77 -20.52 6.92
C GLU A 31 -16.42 -21.29 6.88
N HIS A 32 -15.38 -20.84 7.62
CA HIS A 32 -14.07 -21.52 7.66
C HIS A 32 -13.44 -21.52 9.06
N PRO A 33 -13.92 -22.33 9.98
CA PRO A 33 -13.54 -22.25 11.40
C PRO A 33 -12.08 -22.61 11.73
N ASN A 34 -11.28 -23.07 10.77
CA ASN A 34 -9.93 -23.60 11.01
C ASN A 34 -8.83 -23.02 10.10
N ARG A 35 -9.05 -21.87 9.46
CA ARG A 35 -8.03 -21.26 8.61
C ARG A 35 -7.66 -19.87 9.10
N PRO A 36 -6.40 -19.41 8.90
CA PRO A 36 -6.04 -18.01 9.08
C PRO A 36 -6.80 -17.13 8.08
N THR A 37 -6.79 -15.83 8.27
CA THR A 37 -7.43 -14.87 7.34
C THR A 37 -6.48 -13.71 7.10
N LEU A 38 -6.07 -13.53 5.84
CA LEU A 38 -5.39 -12.31 5.42
C LEU A 38 -6.41 -11.16 5.40
N LEU A 39 -6.10 -10.10 6.14
CA LEU A 39 -7.03 -8.98 6.28
C LEU A 39 -7.07 -8.13 5.00
N PRO A 40 -8.25 -7.60 4.61
CA PRO A 40 -8.34 -6.71 3.48
C PRO A 40 -7.85 -5.30 3.84
N GLU A 41 -7.44 -4.53 2.86
CA GLU A 41 -6.97 -3.15 3.04
C GLU A 41 -7.99 -2.25 3.78
N TRP A 42 -9.27 -2.44 3.55
CA TRP A 42 -10.35 -1.69 4.21
C TRP A 42 -10.74 -2.24 5.59
N GLY A 43 -9.98 -3.17 6.12
CA GLY A 43 -10.08 -3.61 7.51
C GLY A 43 -9.79 -2.47 8.49
N ARG A 44 -10.16 -2.65 9.75
CA ARG A 44 -9.90 -1.61 10.76
C ARG A 44 -8.44 -1.58 11.18
N VAL A 45 -7.73 -0.57 10.70
CA VAL A 45 -6.31 -0.34 10.97
C VAL A 45 -6.12 0.26 12.36
N LYS A 46 -5.22 -0.30 13.17
CA LYS A 46 -4.82 0.24 14.48
C LYS A 46 -3.62 1.17 14.38
N CYS A 47 -2.71 0.88 13.48
CA CYS A 47 -1.49 1.63 13.29
C CYS A 47 -1.05 1.58 11.83
N VAL A 48 -0.39 2.61 11.35
CA VAL A 48 0.34 2.58 10.07
C VAL A 48 1.82 2.76 10.36
N GLN A 49 2.66 1.95 9.75
CA GLN A 49 4.12 2.09 9.77
C GLN A 49 4.60 2.91 8.59
N LEU A 50 5.51 3.84 8.86
CA LEU A 50 6.37 4.51 7.89
C LEU A 50 7.84 4.21 8.21
N THR A 51 8.68 4.18 7.19
CA THR A 51 10.14 4.22 7.34
C THR A 51 10.62 5.56 6.79
N TRP A 52 11.29 6.37 7.63
CA TRP A 52 11.55 7.79 7.34
C TRP A 52 12.75 7.98 6.43
N PRO A 53 12.65 8.84 5.36
CA PRO A 53 13.78 9.16 4.50
C PRO A 53 14.88 9.92 5.24
N HIS A 54 16.14 9.64 4.90
CA HIS A 54 17.30 10.30 5.50
C HIS A 54 18.49 10.37 4.53
N GLU A 55 19.54 11.11 4.89
CA GLU A 55 20.72 11.39 4.03
C GLU A 55 21.50 10.16 3.56
N LYS A 56 21.26 8.97 4.12
CA LYS A 56 21.91 7.72 3.71
C LYS A 56 21.01 6.81 2.88
N THR A 57 19.85 7.28 2.51
CA THR A 57 18.94 6.64 1.57
C THR A 57 19.10 7.26 0.18
N ASP A 58 18.51 6.64 -0.82
CA ASP A 58 18.53 7.17 -2.18
C ASP A 58 17.78 8.49 -2.34
N TRP A 59 17.13 8.97 -1.28
CA TRP A 59 16.46 10.26 -1.17
C TRP A 59 17.38 11.46 -0.94
N ALA A 60 18.69 11.25 -0.69
CA ALA A 60 19.60 12.32 -0.27
C ALA A 60 19.60 13.53 -1.20
N TYR A 61 19.40 13.35 -2.51
CA TYR A 61 19.42 14.41 -3.51
C TYR A 61 18.12 15.27 -3.55
N ILE A 62 17.00 14.76 -3.02
CA ILE A 62 15.70 15.47 -2.91
C ILE A 62 15.10 15.32 -1.50
N LEU A 63 15.95 15.32 -0.46
CA LEU A 63 15.54 15.02 0.90
C LEU A 63 14.52 16.03 1.45
N GLU A 64 14.56 17.30 1.05
CA GLU A 64 13.60 18.31 1.48
C GLU A 64 12.22 18.08 0.89
N GLU A 65 12.15 17.76 -0.41
CA GLU A 65 10.91 17.49 -1.15
C GLU A 65 10.22 16.22 -0.61
N VAL A 66 10.96 15.13 -0.47
CA VAL A 66 10.41 13.89 0.06
C VAL A 66 10.01 14.03 1.53
N THR A 67 10.78 14.76 2.34
CA THR A 67 10.41 15.06 3.74
C THR A 67 9.09 15.84 3.79
N THR A 68 8.86 16.76 2.86
CA THR A 68 7.60 17.51 2.78
C THR A 68 6.42 16.60 2.47
N CYS A 69 6.56 15.65 1.55
CA CYS A 69 5.55 14.63 1.26
C CYS A 69 5.29 13.74 2.49
N TYR A 70 6.34 13.26 3.14
CA TYR A 70 6.24 12.42 4.34
C TYR A 70 5.58 13.14 5.53
N LEU A 71 5.79 14.45 5.67
CA LEU A 71 5.10 15.24 6.69
C LEU A 71 3.59 15.34 6.41
N GLN A 72 3.17 15.51 5.16
CA GLN A 72 1.76 15.51 4.79
C GLN A 72 1.12 14.15 5.06
N LEU A 73 1.79 13.07 4.63
CA LEU A 73 1.35 11.70 4.83
C LEU A 73 1.24 11.35 6.32
N ALA A 74 2.29 11.61 7.08
CA ALA A 74 2.34 11.37 8.54
C ALA A 74 1.24 12.14 9.29
N TYR A 75 1.00 13.40 8.91
CA TYR A 75 -0.06 14.21 9.50
C TYR A 75 -1.45 13.63 9.21
N ALA A 76 -1.73 13.27 7.95
CA ALA A 76 -3.01 12.71 7.53
C ALA A 76 -3.30 11.36 8.23
N ILE A 77 -2.28 10.52 8.39
CA ILE A 77 -2.37 9.23 9.11
C ILE A 77 -2.61 9.47 10.60
N ALA A 78 -1.76 10.29 11.25
CA ALA A 78 -1.81 10.50 12.70
C ALA A 78 -3.08 11.22 13.19
N LEU A 79 -3.81 11.88 12.31
CA LEU A 79 -5.17 12.40 12.61
C LEU A 79 -6.23 11.28 12.76
N ARG A 80 -5.98 10.07 12.23
CA ARG A 80 -7.00 9.02 12.09
C ARG A 80 -6.68 7.73 12.82
N THR A 81 -5.40 7.43 12.98
CA THR A 81 -4.93 6.21 13.64
C THR A 81 -3.57 6.43 14.29
N LYS A 82 -3.03 5.43 14.98
CA LYS A 82 -1.65 5.48 15.44
C LYS A 82 -0.69 5.44 14.26
N LEU A 83 0.42 6.12 14.41
CA LEU A 83 1.50 6.18 13.43
C LEU A 83 2.80 5.73 14.09
N LEU A 84 3.39 4.67 13.54
CA LEU A 84 4.73 4.20 13.89
C LEU A 84 5.71 4.69 12.82
N ILE A 85 6.75 5.40 13.22
CA ILE A 85 7.80 5.83 12.31
C ILE A 85 9.12 5.19 12.72
N VAL A 86 9.68 4.40 11.80
CA VAL A 86 11.03 3.82 11.93
C VAL A 86 12.04 4.78 11.34
N THR A 87 13.09 5.07 12.09
CA THR A 87 14.15 6.02 11.67
C THR A 87 15.45 5.76 12.42
N PRO A 88 16.64 5.99 11.81
CA PRO A 88 17.91 5.95 12.53
C PRO A 88 18.11 7.14 13.48
N THR A 89 17.40 8.28 13.27
CA THR A 89 17.59 9.55 14.00
C THR A 89 16.28 10.06 14.63
N PRO A 90 15.69 9.32 15.60
CA PRO A 90 14.38 9.70 16.17
C PRO A 90 14.40 11.05 16.89
N GLU A 91 15.52 11.46 17.49
CA GLU A 91 15.63 12.73 18.21
C GLU A 91 15.49 13.94 17.26
N GLU A 92 16.09 13.87 16.08
CA GLU A 92 16.02 14.90 15.05
C GLU A 92 14.61 14.96 14.45
N LEU A 93 14.04 13.79 14.15
CA LEU A 93 12.69 13.69 13.65
C LEU A 93 11.65 14.19 14.66
N GLU A 94 11.79 13.85 15.93
CA GLU A 94 10.91 14.36 16.99
C GLU A 94 10.93 15.90 17.05
N ALA A 95 12.11 16.49 16.97
CA ALA A 95 12.27 17.95 16.94
C ALA A 95 11.60 18.58 15.71
N LEU A 96 11.66 17.93 14.56
CA LEU A 96 10.98 18.36 13.34
C LEU A 96 9.46 18.28 13.49
N LEU A 97 8.94 17.13 13.94
CA LEU A 97 7.50 16.89 14.11
C LEU A 97 6.89 17.85 15.13
N LYS A 98 7.56 18.13 16.26
CA LYS A 98 7.12 19.13 17.26
C LYS A 98 6.99 20.55 16.71
N LYS A 99 7.75 20.90 15.66
CA LYS A 99 7.63 22.20 14.98
C LYS A 99 6.48 22.25 13.97
N LYS A 100 6.06 21.10 13.45
CA LYS A 100 5.12 20.99 12.34
C LYS A 100 3.72 20.52 12.76
N PHE A 101 3.60 19.72 13.82
CA PHE A 101 2.35 19.07 14.22
C PHE A 101 1.84 19.64 15.54
N PRO A 102 0.52 19.81 15.69
CA PRO A 102 -0.08 20.14 16.97
C PRO A 102 0.00 18.94 17.93
N GLN A 103 -0.05 19.20 19.23
CA GLN A 103 0.15 18.22 20.29
C GLN A 103 -0.78 17.00 20.17
N HIS A 104 -2.05 17.20 19.86
CA HIS A 104 -3.02 16.11 19.73
C HIS A 104 -2.72 15.13 18.58
N VAL A 105 -1.98 15.56 17.55
CA VAL A 105 -1.50 14.70 16.46
C VAL A 105 -0.27 13.94 16.92
N LEU A 106 0.66 14.61 17.62
CA LEU A 106 1.87 13.99 18.16
C LEU A 106 1.58 12.85 19.14
N GLU A 107 0.47 12.90 19.88
CA GLU A 107 0.03 11.83 20.80
C GLU A 107 -0.27 10.49 20.10
N ASN A 108 -0.44 10.53 18.79
CA ASN A 108 -0.63 9.34 17.95
C ASN A 108 0.65 8.84 17.31
N VAL A 109 1.78 9.56 17.44
CA VAL A 109 3.04 9.21 16.78
C VAL A 109 3.96 8.47 17.75
N THR A 110 4.49 7.35 17.33
CA THR A 110 5.55 6.59 17.99
C THR A 110 6.77 6.56 17.09
N LEU A 111 7.94 6.93 17.61
CA LEU A 111 9.20 6.83 16.89
C LEU A 111 9.98 5.61 17.38
N PHE A 112 10.52 4.83 16.46
CA PHE A 112 11.35 3.68 16.77
C PHE A 112 12.72 3.83 16.11
N LYS A 113 13.78 3.71 16.93
CA LYS A 113 15.16 3.80 16.45
C LYS A 113 15.60 2.49 15.82
N CYS A 114 15.80 2.51 14.51
CA CYS A 114 16.32 1.36 13.77
C CYS A 114 17.11 1.85 12.55
N PRO A 115 18.27 1.25 12.22
CA PRO A 115 18.92 1.49 10.93
C PRO A 115 18.03 1.00 9.78
N THR A 116 18.02 1.73 8.66
CA THR A 116 17.25 1.42 7.46
C THR A 116 18.10 1.59 6.21
N ASN A 117 17.76 0.88 5.13
CA ASN A 117 18.34 1.12 3.81
C ASN A 117 17.50 2.12 3.03
N ASP A 118 16.15 1.96 3.06
CA ASP A 118 15.20 2.76 2.30
C ASP A 118 13.90 2.98 3.09
N THR A 119 12.82 3.35 2.40
CA THR A 119 11.59 3.89 2.99
C THR A 119 10.34 3.07 2.69
N TRP A 120 10.45 1.99 1.95
CA TRP A 120 9.33 1.26 1.36
C TRP A 120 8.71 0.25 2.33
N ALA A 121 8.04 0.80 3.37
CA ALA A 121 7.47 0.02 4.47
C ALA A 121 6.46 -1.04 4.02
N ARG A 122 5.79 -0.83 2.88
CA ARG A 122 4.86 -1.80 2.29
C ARG A 122 5.53 -3.14 2.01
N ASP A 123 6.78 -3.11 1.56
CA ASP A 123 7.44 -4.29 1.02
C ASP A 123 8.31 -5.02 2.03
N HIS A 124 8.77 -4.32 3.08
CA HIS A 124 9.55 -4.93 4.16
C HIS A 124 8.78 -5.07 5.50
N GLY A 125 7.58 -4.50 5.60
CA GLY A 125 6.76 -4.58 6.82
C GLY A 125 6.02 -5.92 6.96
N PRO A 126 5.56 -6.26 8.18
CA PRO A 126 4.88 -7.53 8.42
C PRO A 126 3.51 -7.57 7.76
N ILE A 127 3.18 -8.70 7.14
CA ILE A 127 1.83 -8.95 6.64
C ILE A 127 0.97 -9.44 7.81
N THR A 128 -0.16 -8.76 8.07
CA THR A 128 -1.02 -9.07 9.22
C THR A 128 -2.13 -10.03 8.85
N CYS A 129 -2.24 -11.13 9.59
CA CYS A 129 -3.32 -12.10 9.48
C CYS A 129 -4.04 -12.30 10.82
N LEU A 130 -5.25 -12.83 10.77
CA LEU A 130 -5.90 -13.41 11.93
C LEU A 130 -5.73 -14.94 11.89
N SER A 131 -5.31 -15.54 13.00
CA SER A 131 -5.31 -17.00 13.14
C SER A 131 -6.74 -17.54 13.12
N HIS A 132 -6.88 -18.86 12.98
CA HIS A 132 -8.17 -19.54 13.10
C HIS A 132 -8.88 -19.28 14.44
N GLU A 133 -8.13 -18.93 15.51
CA GLU A 133 -8.68 -18.51 16.81
C GLU A 133 -9.02 -17.01 16.85
N GLY A 134 -8.73 -16.26 15.79
CA GLY A 134 -8.90 -14.80 15.70
C GLY A 134 -7.83 -14.01 16.44
N LYS A 135 -6.66 -14.62 16.71
CA LYS A 135 -5.50 -13.92 17.24
C LYS A 135 -4.72 -13.28 16.12
N LEU A 136 -4.18 -12.09 16.39
CA LEU A 136 -3.36 -11.38 15.42
C LEU A 136 -2.03 -12.11 15.21
N GLN A 137 -1.65 -12.29 13.96
CA GLN A 137 -0.38 -12.85 13.52
C GLN A 137 0.35 -11.84 12.64
N LEU A 138 1.65 -11.73 12.85
CA LEU A 138 2.57 -10.89 12.11
C LEU A 138 3.49 -11.81 11.31
N LEU A 139 3.19 -11.98 10.02
CA LEU A 139 3.97 -12.81 9.13
C LEU A 139 5.11 -11.98 8.57
N ASP A 140 6.34 -12.38 8.86
CA ASP A 140 7.57 -11.71 8.45
C ASP A 140 8.23 -12.49 7.30
N PHE A 141 8.12 -11.94 6.10
CA PHE A 141 8.68 -12.50 4.87
C PHE A 141 10.02 -11.85 4.53
N ARG A 142 10.84 -12.55 3.74
CA ARG A 142 12.09 -11.97 3.27
C ARG A 142 11.80 -10.88 2.23
N PHE A 143 12.34 -9.70 2.49
CA PHE A 143 12.48 -8.63 1.52
C PHE A 143 13.90 -8.64 0.97
N ASN A 144 14.05 -8.87 -0.32
CA ASN A 144 15.35 -8.97 -0.97
C ASN A 144 15.69 -7.78 -1.88
N GLY A 145 15.00 -6.64 -1.71
CA GLY A 145 15.20 -5.46 -2.55
C GLY A 145 14.71 -5.65 -3.98
N TRP A 146 13.49 -6.16 -4.13
CA TRP A 146 12.78 -6.42 -5.40
C TRP A 146 13.57 -7.32 -6.36
N GLY A 147 14.07 -8.43 -5.85
CA GLY A 147 14.85 -9.36 -6.63
C GLY A 147 16.35 -9.06 -6.66
N GLY A 148 16.88 -8.46 -5.58
CA GLY A 148 18.30 -8.16 -5.44
C GLY A 148 18.79 -6.94 -6.23
N LYS A 149 17.86 -6.06 -6.63
CA LYS A 149 18.18 -4.82 -7.36
C LYS A 149 18.74 -3.74 -6.42
N PHE A 150 18.35 -3.76 -5.14
CA PHE A 150 18.72 -2.78 -4.13
C PHE A 150 19.17 -3.45 -2.83
N GLU A 151 19.97 -2.74 -2.02
CA GLU A 151 20.36 -3.19 -0.69
C GLU A 151 19.15 -3.15 0.27
N ALA A 152 18.84 -4.26 0.93
CA ALA A 152 17.67 -4.42 1.79
C ALA A 152 17.98 -5.09 3.14
N THR A 153 19.25 -5.31 3.47
CA THR A 153 19.67 -6.08 4.64
C THR A 153 19.23 -5.44 5.96
N LEU A 154 19.14 -4.11 6.03
CA LEU A 154 18.69 -3.40 7.22
C LEU A 154 17.16 -3.41 7.30
N ASP A 155 16.49 -3.15 6.19
CA ASP A 155 15.03 -3.08 6.12
C ASP A 155 14.39 -4.42 6.47
N ASN A 156 15.00 -5.52 6.00
CA ASN A 156 14.55 -6.89 6.31
C ASN A 156 14.65 -7.27 7.80
N LYS A 157 15.26 -6.44 8.65
CA LYS A 157 15.37 -6.66 10.10
C LYS A 157 14.40 -5.82 10.92
N ILE A 158 13.68 -4.91 10.29
CA ILE A 158 12.84 -3.93 10.99
C ILE A 158 11.70 -4.63 11.74
N THR A 159 11.00 -5.56 11.09
CA THR A 159 9.88 -6.29 11.69
C THR A 159 10.31 -7.07 12.93
N GLU A 160 11.40 -7.83 12.84
CA GLU A 160 11.96 -8.56 13.98
C GLU A 160 12.37 -7.62 15.12
N ALA A 161 13.02 -6.49 14.80
CA ALA A 161 13.44 -5.50 15.79
C ALA A 161 12.25 -4.86 16.52
N LEU A 162 11.20 -4.50 15.79
CA LEU A 162 9.95 -3.95 16.34
C LEU A 162 9.25 -4.96 17.26
N TYR A 163 9.20 -6.23 16.85
CA TYR A 163 8.61 -7.30 17.64
C TYR A 163 9.37 -7.51 18.96
N HIS A 164 10.69 -7.66 18.91
CA HIS A 164 11.51 -7.84 20.11
C HIS A 164 11.49 -6.63 21.05
N ALA A 165 11.25 -5.44 20.53
CA ALA A 165 11.06 -4.24 21.35
C ALA A 165 9.64 -4.12 21.95
N ASN A 166 8.75 -5.10 21.71
CA ASN A 166 7.33 -5.08 22.09
C ASN A 166 6.55 -3.87 21.55
N ILE A 167 6.93 -3.36 20.39
CA ILE A 167 6.21 -2.29 19.67
C ILE A 167 5.04 -2.89 18.90
N LEU A 168 5.25 -4.05 18.26
CA LEU A 168 4.21 -4.79 17.56
C LEU A 168 3.54 -5.78 18.52
N SER A 169 2.22 -5.87 18.43
CA SER A 169 1.42 -6.85 19.18
C SER A 169 0.90 -7.92 18.23
N GLY A 170 0.91 -9.16 18.68
CA GLY A 170 0.49 -10.34 17.91
C GLY A 170 1.50 -11.47 18.04
N GLU A 171 1.25 -12.58 17.38
CA GLU A 171 2.16 -13.70 17.27
C GLU A 171 3.10 -13.48 16.09
N TYR A 172 4.41 -13.49 16.31
CA TYR A 172 5.41 -13.38 15.24
C TYR A 172 5.58 -14.73 14.54
N ILE A 173 5.38 -14.73 13.23
CA ILE A 173 5.55 -15.90 12.36
C ILE A 173 6.67 -15.62 11.38
N ASN A 174 7.74 -16.39 11.48
CA ASN A 174 8.91 -16.24 10.62
C ASN A 174 8.75 -17.03 9.33
N HIS A 175 8.74 -16.32 8.20
CA HIS A 175 8.76 -16.83 6.83
C HIS A 175 9.93 -16.26 6.02
N LEU A 176 11.06 -15.95 6.69
CA LEU A 176 12.24 -15.39 6.03
C LEU A 176 12.96 -16.36 5.07
N ASP A 177 12.43 -17.56 4.88
CA ASP A 177 12.81 -18.51 3.84
C ASP A 177 12.01 -18.35 2.52
N PHE A 178 11.11 -17.34 2.47
CA PHE A 178 10.29 -17.05 1.31
C PHE A 178 10.28 -15.55 1.03
N GLU A 179 10.62 -15.15 -0.21
CA GLU A 179 10.56 -13.77 -0.67
C GLU A 179 9.11 -13.37 -1.00
N LEU A 180 8.61 -12.33 -0.30
CA LEU A 180 7.30 -11.75 -0.56
C LEU A 180 7.24 -10.30 -0.11
N GLU A 181 6.84 -9.42 -1.00
CA GLU A 181 6.60 -8.01 -0.73
C GLU A 181 5.09 -7.76 -0.54
N GLY A 182 4.73 -6.91 0.43
CA GLY A 182 3.33 -6.58 0.70
C GLY A 182 2.63 -5.89 -0.48
N GLY A 183 3.36 -5.14 -1.31
CA GLY A 183 2.83 -4.49 -2.52
C GLY A 183 2.51 -5.46 -3.66
N SER A 184 3.03 -6.69 -3.59
CA SER A 184 2.79 -7.72 -4.62
C SER A 184 1.45 -8.46 -4.47
N ILE A 185 0.70 -8.23 -3.38
CA ILE A 185 -0.52 -8.96 -3.05
C ILE A 185 -1.67 -8.05 -2.62
N GLU A 186 -2.89 -8.40 -3.00
CA GLU A 186 -4.15 -7.80 -2.56
C GLU A 186 -5.10 -8.87 -2.04
N SER A 187 -5.83 -8.58 -0.96
CA SER A 187 -6.79 -9.52 -0.35
C SER A 187 -8.18 -8.90 -0.23
N ASP A 188 -9.22 -9.71 -0.44
CA ASP A 188 -10.60 -9.33 -0.12
C ASP A 188 -10.99 -9.63 1.34
N GLY A 189 -10.13 -10.34 2.09
CA GLY A 189 -10.45 -10.82 3.43
C GLY A 189 -11.41 -12.00 3.48
N GLU A 190 -11.85 -12.48 2.32
CA GLU A 190 -12.86 -13.54 2.15
C GLU A 190 -12.32 -14.75 1.39
N GLY A 191 -10.99 -14.87 1.31
CA GLY A 191 -10.29 -16.01 0.72
C GLY A 191 -9.83 -15.82 -0.72
N THR A 192 -9.94 -14.62 -1.30
CA THR A 192 -9.37 -14.29 -2.60
C THR A 192 -8.10 -13.45 -2.44
N LEU A 193 -7.04 -13.83 -3.12
CA LEU A 193 -5.84 -13.02 -3.33
C LEU A 193 -5.77 -12.62 -4.81
N LEU A 194 -5.40 -11.38 -5.08
CA LEU A 194 -5.06 -10.86 -6.40
C LEU A 194 -3.56 -10.53 -6.43
N THR A 195 -2.86 -10.97 -7.46
CA THR A 195 -1.42 -10.76 -7.66
C THR A 195 -1.07 -10.76 -9.13
N THR A 196 0.19 -10.45 -9.46
CA THR A 196 0.70 -10.54 -10.84
C THR A 196 1.61 -11.76 -11.01
N SER A 197 1.54 -12.36 -12.20
CA SER A 197 2.46 -13.45 -12.59
C SER A 197 3.89 -12.93 -12.77
N GLU A 198 4.06 -11.72 -13.29
CA GLU A 198 5.34 -11.05 -13.51
C GLU A 198 6.16 -10.96 -12.22
N CYS A 199 5.54 -10.60 -11.09
CA CYS A 199 6.20 -10.46 -9.82
C CYS A 199 6.43 -11.81 -9.12
N LEU A 200 5.38 -12.51 -8.75
CA LEU A 200 5.50 -13.69 -7.87
C LEU A 200 6.17 -14.89 -8.54
N LEU A 201 6.12 -14.99 -9.88
CA LEU A 201 6.79 -16.05 -10.63
C LEU A 201 8.14 -15.63 -11.20
N ASN A 202 8.61 -14.42 -10.86
CA ASN A 202 9.91 -13.96 -11.29
C ASN A 202 11.02 -14.80 -10.64
N PRO A 203 12.00 -15.30 -11.40
CA PRO A 203 13.09 -16.13 -10.85
C PRO A 203 14.01 -15.38 -9.87
N ASN A 204 13.84 -14.07 -9.72
CA ASN A 204 14.60 -13.28 -8.75
C ASN A 204 13.96 -13.26 -7.34
N ARG A 205 12.85 -13.99 -7.10
CA ARG A 205 12.19 -14.17 -5.78
C ARG A 205 12.43 -15.60 -5.26
N ASN A 206 11.54 -16.53 -5.65
CA ASN A 206 11.53 -17.92 -5.16
C ASN A 206 11.82 -18.91 -6.31
N PRO A 207 13.02 -18.89 -6.93
CA PRO A 207 13.30 -19.62 -8.16
C PRO A 207 13.20 -21.14 -8.05
N GLU A 208 13.27 -21.68 -6.82
CA GLU A 208 13.19 -23.12 -6.55
C GLU A 208 11.76 -23.65 -6.49
N LEU A 209 10.76 -22.73 -6.52
CA LEU A 209 9.35 -23.11 -6.38
C LEU A 209 8.59 -22.99 -7.70
N SER A 210 7.74 -23.97 -7.96
CA SER A 210 6.75 -23.90 -9.02
C SER A 210 5.58 -22.97 -8.62
N LYS A 211 4.78 -22.55 -9.62
CA LYS A 211 3.55 -21.78 -9.37
C LYS A 211 2.63 -22.49 -8.39
N GLU A 212 2.45 -23.79 -8.53
CA GLU A 212 1.60 -24.61 -7.69
C GLU A 212 2.10 -24.66 -6.24
N GLU A 213 3.43 -24.71 -6.04
CA GLU A 213 4.03 -24.68 -4.71
C GLU A 213 3.90 -23.31 -4.05
N ILE A 214 4.06 -22.22 -4.80
CA ILE A 214 3.80 -20.84 -4.34
C ILE A 214 2.33 -20.70 -3.94
N GLU A 215 1.39 -21.12 -4.80
CA GLU A 215 -0.04 -21.08 -4.49
C GLU A 215 -0.40 -21.89 -3.23
N MET A 216 0.17 -23.07 -3.08
CA MET A 216 -0.08 -23.94 -1.92
C MET A 216 0.35 -23.24 -0.63
N ARG A 217 1.56 -22.66 -0.58
CA ARG A 217 2.08 -21.95 0.58
C ARG A 217 1.24 -20.71 0.91
N LEU A 218 0.93 -19.86 -0.08
CA LEU A 218 0.13 -18.67 0.13
C LEU A 218 -1.30 -19.01 0.61
N LYS A 219 -1.90 -20.07 0.05
CA LYS A 219 -3.22 -20.54 0.50
C LYS A 219 -3.20 -21.04 1.95
N GLU A 220 -2.14 -21.74 2.35
CA GLU A 220 -1.97 -22.20 3.71
C GLU A 220 -1.77 -21.05 4.69
N TRP A 221 -0.83 -20.14 4.40
CA TRP A 221 -0.46 -19.06 5.33
C TRP A 221 -1.55 -17.99 5.47
N PHE A 222 -2.26 -17.71 4.39
CA PHE A 222 -3.28 -16.65 4.33
C PHE A 222 -4.72 -17.15 4.38
N GLY A 223 -4.92 -18.48 4.40
CA GLY A 223 -6.24 -19.10 4.44
C GLY A 223 -7.07 -18.91 3.17
N LEU A 224 -6.40 -18.84 2.02
CA LEU A 224 -7.04 -18.52 0.75
C LEU A 224 -7.75 -19.74 0.15
N GLU A 225 -8.86 -19.48 -0.54
CA GLU A 225 -9.53 -20.44 -1.41
C GLU A 225 -8.96 -20.39 -2.82
N ARG A 226 -8.59 -19.18 -3.28
CA ARG A 226 -8.10 -18.98 -4.64
C ARG A 226 -7.13 -17.80 -4.75
N ILE A 227 -6.36 -17.82 -5.83
CA ILE A 227 -5.50 -16.73 -6.24
C ILE A 227 -5.90 -16.32 -7.67
N LEU A 228 -6.15 -15.04 -7.87
CA LEU A 228 -6.38 -14.44 -9.18
C LEU A 228 -5.03 -13.93 -9.68
N TRP A 229 -4.52 -14.54 -10.73
CA TRP A 229 -3.26 -14.17 -11.37
C TRP A 229 -3.53 -13.21 -12.51
N LEU A 230 -2.96 -12.02 -12.43
CA LEU A 230 -2.98 -11.04 -13.50
C LEU A 230 -1.70 -11.17 -14.32
N ASP A 231 -1.87 -11.52 -15.60
CA ASP A 231 -0.76 -11.85 -16.50
C ASP A 231 -0.35 -10.67 -17.40
N HIS A 232 -1.07 -9.56 -17.29
CA HIS A 232 -0.88 -8.38 -18.13
C HIS A 232 -0.94 -7.10 -17.28
N GLY A 233 -0.32 -6.05 -17.80
CA GLY A 233 -0.24 -4.74 -17.16
C GLY A 233 1.14 -4.48 -16.56
N TYR A 234 1.65 -3.31 -16.82
CA TYR A 234 2.90 -2.79 -16.24
C TYR A 234 2.87 -1.26 -16.28
N LEU A 235 3.78 -0.64 -15.55
CA LEU A 235 4.11 0.77 -15.66
C LEU A 235 5.57 0.93 -16.00
N ALA A 236 5.89 1.75 -16.99
CA ALA A 236 7.27 2.10 -17.33
C ALA A 236 7.93 2.79 -16.15
N GLY A 237 9.14 2.39 -15.80
CA GLY A 237 9.87 2.87 -14.63
C GLY A 237 9.56 2.13 -13.33
N ASP A 238 8.63 1.17 -13.31
CA ASP A 238 8.42 0.33 -12.14
C ASP A 238 9.59 -0.65 -11.93
N ASP A 239 10.16 -0.64 -10.72
CA ASP A 239 11.30 -1.49 -10.33
C ASP A 239 10.89 -2.78 -9.60
N THR A 240 9.58 -2.96 -9.37
CA THR A 240 9.04 -4.02 -8.52
C THR A 240 8.68 -5.31 -9.28
N ASP A 241 8.85 -5.33 -10.60
CA ASP A 241 8.38 -6.39 -11.50
C ASP A 241 6.83 -6.44 -11.53
N SER A 242 6.19 -5.29 -11.72
CA SER A 242 4.73 -5.12 -11.82
C SER A 242 3.98 -5.53 -10.54
N HIS A 243 4.31 -4.91 -9.41
CA HIS A 243 3.49 -5.04 -8.20
C HIS A 243 2.03 -4.74 -8.47
N ILE A 244 1.13 -5.56 -7.89
CA ILE A 244 -0.31 -5.40 -8.12
C ILE A 244 -0.84 -4.06 -7.61
N ASP A 245 -0.27 -3.51 -6.54
CA ASP A 245 -0.68 -2.25 -5.93
C ASP A 245 -0.40 -1.01 -6.79
N THR A 246 0.35 -1.17 -7.90
CA THR A 246 0.59 -0.11 -8.87
C THR A 246 -0.42 -0.09 -10.01
N ILE A 247 -1.13 -1.20 -10.27
CA ILE A 247 -1.97 -1.36 -11.47
C ILE A 247 -3.44 -1.75 -11.18
N ALA A 248 -3.70 -2.56 -10.14
CA ALA A 248 -5.08 -2.98 -9.80
C ALA A 248 -5.22 -3.29 -8.31
N ARG A 249 -6.35 -2.89 -7.71
CA ARG A 249 -6.60 -3.02 -6.28
C ARG A 249 -7.97 -3.63 -6.02
N LEU A 250 -8.05 -4.57 -5.07
CA LEU A 250 -9.32 -5.02 -4.52
C LEU A 250 -9.95 -3.93 -3.66
N CYS A 251 -11.25 -3.78 -3.75
CA CYS A 251 -12.05 -2.80 -3.02
C CYS A 251 -13.28 -3.48 -2.41
N PRO A 252 -13.98 -2.83 -1.45
CA PRO A 252 -15.22 -3.34 -0.88
C PRO A 252 -16.28 -3.65 -1.96
N ASN A 253 -17.25 -4.51 -1.61
CA ASN A 253 -18.40 -4.83 -2.46
C ASN A 253 -18.03 -5.45 -3.82
N ASN A 254 -17.11 -6.42 -3.82
CA ASN A 254 -16.70 -7.14 -5.03
C ASN A 254 -16.26 -6.20 -6.17
N THR A 255 -15.49 -5.19 -5.83
CA THR A 255 -15.02 -4.15 -6.75
C THR A 255 -13.52 -4.29 -6.96
N ILE A 256 -13.05 -4.03 -8.19
CA ILE A 256 -11.64 -3.86 -8.53
C ILE A 256 -11.46 -2.47 -9.13
N ALA A 257 -10.61 -1.65 -8.50
CA ALA A 257 -10.11 -0.43 -9.10
C ALA A 257 -8.82 -0.74 -9.88
N TYR A 258 -8.68 -0.23 -11.10
CA TYR A 258 -7.55 -0.54 -11.97
C TYR A 258 -7.15 0.65 -12.84
N VAL A 259 -5.89 0.72 -13.22
CA VAL A 259 -5.38 1.79 -14.10
C VAL A 259 -5.83 1.54 -15.52
N GLN A 260 -6.46 2.54 -16.14
CA GLN A 260 -6.91 2.50 -17.52
C GLN A 260 -6.15 3.52 -18.37
N CYS A 261 -5.49 3.03 -19.41
CA CYS A 261 -4.91 3.90 -20.46
C CYS A 261 -5.90 4.02 -21.63
N THR A 262 -6.27 5.25 -21.97
CA THR A 262 -7.20 5.55 -23.08
C THR A 262 -6.50 6.13 -24.32
N ASP A 263 -5.23 6.53 -24.20
CA ASP A 263 -4.43 7.02 -25.32
C ASP A 263 -3.78 5.84 -26.06
N ILE A 264 -4.25 5.59 -27.27
CA ILE A 264 -3.74 4.52 -28.14
C ILE A 264 -2.28 4.68 -28.57
N ASN A 265 -1.71 5.86 -28.38
CA ASN A 265 -0.31 6.15 -28.69
C ASN A 265 0.61 6.04 -27.46
N ASP A 266 0.07 5.85 -26.26
CA ASP A 266 0.85 5.63 -25.06
C ASP A 266 1.43 4.20 -25.05
N GLU A 267 2.68 4.07 -24.62
CA GLU A 267 3.38 2.78 -24.56
C GLU A 267 2.67 1.72 -23.69
N HIS A 268 1.86 2.14 -22.71
CA HIS A 268 1.11 1.25 -21.82
C HIS A 268 -0.21 0.75 -22.40
N TYR A 269 -0.70 1.38 -23.49
CA TYR A 269 -2.07 1.14 -23.99
C TYR A 269 -2.38 -0.35 -24.20
N GLU A 270 -1.53 -1.05 -24.95
CA GLU A 270 -1.75 -2.46 -25.27
C GLU A 270 -1.70 -3.38 -24.04
N ALA A 271 -0.78 -3.12 -23.12
CA ALA A 271 -0.62 -3.93 -21.93
C ALA A 271 -1.76 -3.70 -20.93
N LEU A 272 -2.14 -2.45 -20.69
CA LEU A 272 -3.26 -2.11 -19.80
C LEU A 272 -4.61 -2.47 -20.40
N LYS A 273 -4.75 -2.48 -21.73
CA LYS A 273 -5.93 -2.97 -22.41
C LYS A 273 -6.12 -4.48 -22.22
N LYS A 274 -5.06 -5.27 -22.36
CA LYS A 274 -5.09 -6.71 -22.08
C LYS A 274 -5.38 -6.99 -20.62
N MET A 275 -4.82 -6.19 -19.71
CA MET A 275 -5.15 -6.26 -18.27
C MET A 275 -6.64 -6.06 -18.03
N GLU A 276 -7.25 -5.01 -18.60
CA GLU A 276 -8.67 -4.74 -18.50
C GLU A 276 -9.51 -5.91 -19.03
N GLU A 277 -9.15 -6.47 -20.20
CA GLU A 277 -9.81 -7.64 -20.78
C GLU A 277 -9.72 -8.86 -19.85
N GLN A 278 -8.57 -9.10 -19.22
CA GLN A 278 -8.40 -10.18 -18.25
C GLN A 278 -9.22 -9.92 -16.97
N LEU A 279 -9.22 -8.71 -16.42
CA LEU A 279 -10.04 -8.36 -15.25
C LEU A 279 -11.53 -8.59 -15.49
N GLN A 280 -12.04 -8.36 -16.70
CA GLN A 280 -13.43 -8.65 -17.09
C GLN A 280 -13.77 -10.15 -17.04
N THR A 281 -12.79 -11.04 -17.09
CA THR A 281 -13.00 -12.50 -16.97
C THR A 281 -13.07 -12.96 -15.52
N PHE A 282 -12.55 -12.17 -14.57
CA PHE A 282 -12.53 -12.54 -13.16
C PHE A 282 -13.93 -12.53 -12.57
N LYS A 283 -14.16 -13.47 -11.69
CA LYS A 283 -15.45 -13.63 -11.00
C LYS A 283 -15.20 -13.68 -9.49
N THR A 284 -16.19 -13.29 -8.73
CA THR A 284 -16.21 -13.44 -7.27
C THR A 284 -16.27 -14.93 -6.86
N ILE A 285 -16.16 -15.24 -5.59
CA ILE A 285 -16.34 -16.61 -5.08
C ILE A 285 -17.73 -17.15 -5.43
N GLU A 286 -18.75 -16.28 -5.44
CA GLU A 286 -20.12 -16.63 -5.82
C GLU A 286 -20.32 -16.79 -7.35
N GLY A 287 -19.26 -16.58 -8.15
CA GLY A 287 -19.30 -16.73 -9.60
C GLY A 287 -19.86 -15.53 -10.36
N THR A 288 -20.09 -14.39 -9.70
CA THR A 288 -20.51 -13.14 -10.35
C THR A 288 -19.30 -12.33 -10.83
N PRO A 289 -19.42 -11.51 -11.90
CA PRO A 289 -18.34 -10.61 -12.30
C PRO A 289 -18.03 -9.58 -11.21
N TYR A 290 -16.77 -9.16 -11.12
CA TYR A 290 -16.40 -8.00 -10.32
C TYR A 290 -16.94 -6.70 -10.94
N ASN A 291 -17.25 -5.72 -10.07
CA ASN A 291 -17.48 -4.35 -10.49
C ASN A 291 -16.11 -3.69 -10.77
N LEU A 292 -15.89 -3.26 -12.02
CA LEU A 292 -14.62 -2.67 -12.42
C LEU A 292 -14.70 -1.14 -12.44
N ILE A 293 -13.77 -0.48 -11.74
CA ILE A 293 -13.69 0.98 -11.67
C ILE A 293 -12.37 1.44 -12.30
N PRO A 294 -12.41 2.08 -13.47
CA PRO A 294 -11.21 2.58 -14.13
C PRO A 294 -10.68 3.83 -13.44
N LEU A 295 -9.43 3.80 -12.98
CA LEU A 295 -8.66 4.96 -12.57
C LEU A 295 -7.97 5.56 -13.80
N PRO A 296 -7.90 6.88 -13.94
CA PRO A 296 -7.20 7.48 -15.07
C PRO A 296 -5.70 7.15 -15.01
N MET A 297 -5.08 7.02 -16.17
CA MET A 297 -3.62 7.04 -16.28
C MET A 297 -3.12 8.40 -15.81
N ALA A 298 -2.07 8.42 -14.96
CA ALA A 298 -1.45 9.67 -14.56
C ALA A 298 -0.75 10.34 -15.75
N ALA A 299 -0.62 11.66 -15.69
CA ALA A 299 0.16 12.39 -16.69
C ALA A 299 1.60 11.85 -16.75
N PRO A 300 2.21 11.74 -17.96
CA PRO A 300 3.58 11.28 -18.07
C PRO A 300 4.54 12.16 -17.26
N ALA A 301 5.30 11.54 -16.36
CA ALA A 301 6.39 12.16 -15.63
C ALA A 301 7.70 11.47 -16.03
N TYR A 302 8.80 12.22 -16.02
CA TYR A 302 10.10 11.76 -16.47
C TYR A 302 11.18 12.17 -15.48
N ASP A 303 12.22 11.35 -15.36
CA ASP A 303 13.45 11.70 -14.65
C ASP A 303 14.34 12.64 -15.47
N GLU A 304 15.50 13.00 -14.91
CA GLU A 304 16.48 13.89 -15.58
C GLU A 304 17.08 13.27 -16.86
N ASP A 305 17.11 11.95 -16.96
CA ASP A 305 17.59 11.17 -18.12
C ASP A 305 16.48 10.99 -19.18
N GLY A 306 15.27 11.47 -18.92
CA GLY A 306 14.10 11.33 -19.80
C GLY A 306 13.44 9.95 -19.76
N LYS A 307 13.70 9.15 -18.73
CA LYS A 307 13.01 7.87 -18.49
C LYS A 307 11.69 8.14 -17.79
N ARG A 308 10.66 7.42 -18.20
CA ARG A 308 9.32 7.56 -17.61
C ARG A 308 9.28 7.05 -16.18
N LEU A 309 8.58 7.79 -15.32
CA LEU A 309 8.36 7.45 -13.92
C LEU A 309 6.96 6.82 -13.72
N PRO A 310 6.80 5.86 -12.78
CA PRO A 310 5.58 5.07 -12.64
C PRO A 310 4.50 5.76 -11.79
N ALA A 311 4.07 6.96 -12.20
CA ALA A 311 2.98 7.65 -11.52
C ALA A 311 1.66 6.88 -11.69
N THR A 312 0.97 6.60 -10.58
CA THR A 312 -0.27 5.82 -10.59
C THR A 312 -1.22 6.18 -9.46
N TYR A 313 -2.51 6.33 -9.77
CA TYR A 313 -3.56 6.54 -8.78
C TYR A 313 -4.02 5.25 -8.09
N ALA A 314 -3.55 4.08 -8.52
CA ALA A 314 -3.82 2.82 -7.83
C ALA A 314 -3.03 2.67 -6.52
N ASN A 315 -1.96 3.44 -6.34
CA ASN A 315 -1.08 3.35 -5.17
C ASN A 315 -1.61 4.16 -3.97
N TYR A 316 -2.89 3.95 -3.62
CA TYR A 316 -3.57 4.58 -2.49
C TYR A 316 -3.53 3.73 -1.23
N LEU A 317 -3.66 4.36 -0.06
CA LEU A 317 -3.75 3.74 1.26
C LEU A 317 -5.16 3.88 1.82
N VAL A 318 -5.75 2.78 2.29
CA VAL A 318 -7.04 2.80 3.01
C VAL A 318 -6.78 2.77 4.51
N ILE A 319 -7.30 3.72 5.24
CA ILE A 319 -7.26 3.77 6.71
C ILE A 319 -8.62 4.11 7.29
N ASN A 320 -9.24 3.12 7.95
CA ASN A 320 -10.51 3.25 8.65
C ASN A 320 -11.63 3.80 7.75
N ASP A 321 -11.94 5.10 7.82
CA ASP A 321 -12.99 5.79 7.08
C ASP A 321 -12.44 6.74 6.00
N ALA A 322 -11.15 6.62 5.68
CA ALA A 322 -10.47 7.46 4.70
C ALA A 322 -9.64 6.66 3.69
N VAL A 323 -9.52 7.21 2.49
CA VAL A 323 -8.57 6.78 1.45
C VAL A 323 -7.61 7.94 1.19
N LEU A 324 -6.34 7.73 1.51
CA LEU A 324 -5.27 8.63 1.11
C LEU A 324 -4.81 8.22 -0.27
N TYR A 325 -4.92 9.11 -1.25
CA TYR A 325 -4.54 8.80 -2.63
C TYR A 325 -3.46 9.75 -3.14
N PRO A 326 -2.54 9.26 -3.97
CA PRO A 326 -1.49 10.10 -4.53
C PRO A 326 -2.07 11.13 -5.52
N THR A 327 -1.49 12.33 -5.52
CA THR A 327 -1.70 13.35 -6.54
C THR A 327 -0.37 13.70 -7.18
N TYR A 328 -0.41 14.15 -8.45
CA TYR A 328 0.78 14.38 -9.26
C TYR A 328 0.76 15.74 -9.95
N ALA A 329 0.28 16.77 -9.25
CA ALA A 329 0.20 18.15 -9.70
C ALA A 329 -0.59 18.36 -11.03
N THR A 330 -1.47 17.42 -11.38
CA THR A 330 -2.32 17.48 -12.56
C THR A 330 -3.78 17.53 -12.14
N SER A 331 -4.28 18.72 -11.78
CA SER A 331 -5.56 18.94 -11.10
C SER A 331 -6.76 18.25 -11.75
N GLU A 332 -6.82 18.14 -13.08
CA GLU A 332 -7.92 17.48 -13.80
C GLU A 332 -7.88 15.96 -13.60
N LEU A 333 -6.70 15.33 -13.70
CA LEU A 333 -6.53 13.89 -13.51
C LEU A 333 -6.63 13.51 -12.04
N ASP A 334 -6.08 14.33 -11.13
CA ASP A 334 -6.19 14.14 -9.68
C ASP A 334 -7.67 14.17 -9.25
N GLN A 335 -8.46 15.11 -9.78
CA GLN A 335 -9.90 15.18 -9.53
C GLN A 335 -10.63 13.95 -10.11
N LYS A 336 -10.30 13.54 -11.33
CA LYS A 336 -10.90 12.35 -11.96
C LYS A 336 -10.59 11.09 -11.18
N ALA A 337 -9.37 10.94 -10.68
CA ALA A 337 -9.00 9.83 -9.79
C ALA A 337 -9.83 9.84 -8.50
N GLN A 338 -9.98 11.00 -7.87
CA GLN A 338 -10.84 11.18 -6.69
C GLN A 338 -12.28 10.74 -6.96
N GLU A 339 -12.86 11.16 -8.09
CA GLU A 339 -14.24 10.79 -8.48
C GLU A 339 -14.41 9.28 -8.69
N GLN A 340 -13.40 8.58 -9.22
CA GLN A 340 -13.44 7.13 -9.38
C GLN A 340 -13.25 6.41 -8.04
N LEU A 341 -12.31 6.87 -7.21
CA LEU A 341 -12.11 6.32 -5.86
C LEU A 341 -13.34 6.50 -4.98
N ALA A 342 -14.10 7.60 -5.13
CA ALA A 342 -15.38 7.79 -4.44
C ALA A 342 -16.43 6.73 -4.80
N LYS A 343 -16.35 6.13 -5.99
CA LYS A 343 -17.22 5.01 -6.39
C LYS A 343 -16.72 3.68 -5.84
N ALA A 344 -15.39 3.50 -5.76
CA ALA A 344 -14.77 2.30 -5.17
C ALA A 344 -14.97 2.24 -3.65
N PHE A 345 -14.97 3.39 -2.98
CA PHE A 345 -15.07 3.53 -1.53
C PHE A 345 -16.21 4.48 -1.12
N PRO A 346 -17.48 4.06 -1.30
CA PRO A 346 -18.62 4.92 -0.97
C PRO A 346 -18.64 5.28 0.52
N GLY A 347 -18.68 6.58 0.82
CA GLY A 347 -18.75 7.09 2.19
C GLY A 347 -17.39 7.30 2.88
N TYR A 348 -16.28 6.95 2.22
CA TYR A 348 -14.95 7.26 2.73
C TYR A 348 -14.56 8.71 2.43
N GLU A 349 -13.78 9.32 3.33
CA GLU A 349 -13.12 10.59 3.08
C GLU A 349 -11.94 10.39 2.12
N LEU A 350 -11.87 11.17 1.05
CA LEU A 350 -10.79 11.09 0.05
C LEU A 350 -9.80 12.22 0.25
N ILE A 351 -8.53 11.87 0.49
CA ILE A 351 -7.47 12.82 0.85
C ILE A 351 -6.33 12.69 -0.14
N GLY A 352 -6.16 13.72 -0.97
CA GLY A 352 -5.02 13.80 -1.90
C GLY A 352 -3.73 14.16 -1.18
N ILE A 353 -2.67 13.43 -1.44
CA ILE A 353 -1.30 13.70 -0.97
C ILE A 353 -0.41 13.90 -2.20
N ASP A 354 0.32 14.99 -2.24
CA ASP A 354 1.28 15.24 -3.33
C ASP A 354 2.45 14.25 -3.22
N CYS A 355 2.49 13.31 -4.14
CA CYS A 355 3.48 12.24 -4.23
C CYS A 355 4.47 12.44 -5.40
N THR A 356 4.54 13.65 -5.96
CA THR A 356 5.46 13.96 -7.06
C THR A 356 6.92 13.65 -6.69
N ALA A 357 7.31 13.89 -5.44
CA ALA A 357 8.64 13.51 -4.97
C ALA A 357 8.85 11.99 -4.89
N LEU A 358 7.82 11.22 -4.52
CA LEU A 358 7.95 9.78 -4.32
C LEU A 358 8.24 9.02 -5.61
N ILE A 359 7.59 9.40 -6.72
CA ILE A 359 7.79 8.71 -8.01
C ILE A 359 9.22 8.86 -8.56
N SER A 360 10.00 9.83 -8.07
CA SER A 360 11.41 9.99 -8.45
C SER A 360 12.29 8.79 -8.03
N GLN A 361 11.82 7.98 -7.07
CA GLN A 361 12.41 6.71 -6.66
C GLN A 361 11.43 5.55 -6.93
N HIS A 362 10.69 5.64 -8.03
CA HIS A 362 9.91 4.56 -8.65
C HIS A 362 8.72 4.01 -7.83
N GLY A 363 8.42 4.56 -6.64
CA GLY A 363 7.28 4.20 -5.80
C GLY A 363 6.32 5.35 -5.54
N SER A 364 5.28 5.11 -4.74
CA SER A 364 4.31 6.12 -4.37
C SER A 364 3.78 5.93 -2.94
N LEU A 365 2.58 6.43 -2.64
CA LEU A 365 2.01 6.54 -1.30
C LEU A 365 1.84 5.19 -0.60
N HIS A 366 1.24 4.21 -1.27
CA HIS A 366 1.00 2.88 -0.69
C HIS A 366 2.31 2.16 -0.39
N CYS A 367 3.27 2.23 -1.32
CA CYS A 367 4.60 1.63 -1.16
C CYS A 367 5.34 2.15 0.08
N ALA A 368 5.12 3.42 0.46
CA ALA A 368 5.74 4.04 1.64
C ALA A 368 5.08 3.64 2.97
N THR A 369 3.96 2.91 2.95
CA THR A 369 3.10 2.67 4.12
C THR A 369 2.81 1.19 4.35
N MET A 370 2.70 0.74 5.61
CA MET A 370 2.21 -0.59 5.97
C MET A 370 1.16 -0.51 7.07
N GLN A 371 -0.03 -1.07 6.83
CA GLN A 371 -1.07 -1.15 7.85
C GLN A 371 -0.78 -2.28 8.85
N LEU A 372 -1.07 -1.99 10.12
CA LEU A 372 -0.99 -2.91 11.24
C LEU A 372 -2.38 -2.95 11.92
N TYR A 373 -2.96 -4.13 12.05
CA TYR A 373 -4.34 -4.35 12.46
C TYR A 373 -4.50 -4.73 13.94
#